data_e4f1d15393a084c91d5795e3ccbebd17
#
_entry.id   e4f1d15393a084c91d5795e3ccbebd17
#
_cell.length_a   1.000
_cell.length_b   1.000
_cell.length_c   1.000
_cell.angle_alpha   90.00
_cell.angle_beta   90.00
_cell.angle_gamma   90.00
#
_symmetry.space_group_name_H-M   'P 1'
#
loop_
_entity.id
_entity.type
_entity.pdbx_description
1 polymer ?
#
loop_
_entity_poly.entity_id
_entity_poly.type
_entity_poly.pdbx_seq_one_letter_code
_entity_poly.pdbx_strand_id
1 'polypeptide(L)'
;MVDRHALEQIVKAAEPAGLILEPGSGEGVLTMALASAGARVVGYELDPLLAAKLRARTRDIAGIEIVKGDFTAARPPEEPFAVVGNIPYSITSKIVDWCLTAEHLTSATLLTQLEYARKRSGDYGRWSLVTVLSWPWFTWELLGHVERTSFRPVPSVDSAILRIERRPDPLVGDEAAYRDLVELGFTGVGGSLRASLERHYRHVSRAFRVAGIAPDTVVAFVHPDQWITLFRELHR
;
A
#
# COMPACT_ATOMS: atom_id res chain seq x y z
N MET A 1 18.41 -10.08 6.23
CA MET A 1 19.02 -9.79 4.91
C MET A 1 18.24 -10.60 3.88
N VAL A 2 17.82 -9.98 2.82
CA VAL A 2 17.10 -10.59 1.69
C VAL A 2 18.15 -11.21 0.76
N ASP A 3 17.90 -12.38 0.18
CA ASP A 3 18.79 -12.95 -0.81
C ASP A 3 18.84 -12.11 -2.10
N ARG A 4 19.80 -12.38 -2.97
CA ARG A 4 20.02 -11.60 -4.19
C ARG A 4 18.82 -11.63 -5.13
N HIS A 5 18.15 -12.77 -5.26
CA HIS A 5 17.01 -12.91 -6.16
C HIS A 5 15.80 -12.09 -5.67
N ALA A 6 15.49 -12.16 -4.37
CA ALA A 6 14.42 -11.35 -3.78
C ALA A 6 14.73 -9.84 -3.86
N LEU A 7 16.02 -9.46 -3.71
CA LEU A 7 16.45 -8.08 -3.91
C LEU A 7 16.23 -7.60 -5.35
N GLU A 8 16.61 -8.41 -6.34
CA GLU A 8 16.39 -8.09 -7.75
C GLU A 8 14.89 -7.98 -8.08
N GLN A 9 14.06 -8.85 -7.50
CA GLN A 9 12.61 -8.79 -7.69
C GLN A 9 12.00 -7.49 -7.15
N ILE A 10 12.34 -7.06 -5.93
CA ILE A 10 11.77 -5.83 -5.36
C ILE A 10 12.27 -4.58 -6.10
N VAL A 11 13.55 -4.54 -6.49
CA VAL A 11 14.10 -3.43 -7.28
C VAL A 11 13.42 -3.35 -8.65
N LYS A 12 13.26 -4.48 -9.33
CA LYS A 12 12.53 -4.53 -10.60
C LYS A 12 11.08 -4.07 -10.45
N ALA A 13 10.39 -4.54 -9.41
CA ALA A 13 9.00 -4.18 -9.13
C ALA A 13 8.83 -2.70 -8.75
N ALA A 14 9.85 -2.09 -8.14
CA ALA A 14 9.83 -0.69 -7.73
C ALA A 14 10.05 0.29 -8.88
N GLU A 15 10.70 -0.15 -9.99
CA GLU A 15 11.05 0.73 -11.12
C GLU A 15 11.73 2.02 -10.64
N PRO A 16 12.91 1.94 -9.95
CA PRO A 16 13.47 3.03 -9.19
C PRO A 16 13.73 4.28 -10.04
N ALA A 17 13.14 5.40 -9.66
CA ALA A 17 13.37 6.71 -10.29
C ALA A 17 13.12 7.83 -9.28
N GLY A 18 13.79 8.98 -9.46
CA GLY A 18 13.58 10.15 -8.63
C GLY A 18 13.90 9.93 -7.15
N LEU A 19 13.07 10.49 -6.27
CA LEU A 19 13.21 10.34 -4.82
C LEU A 19 12.53 9.08 -4.32
N ILE A 20 13.28 8.28 -3.56
CA ILE A 20 12.77 7.10 -2.86
C ILE A 20 13.02 7.24 -1.37
N LEU A 21 11.97 7.02 -0.57
CA LEU A 21 12.09 6.83 0.87
C LEU A 21 12.10 5.33 1.17
N GLU A 22 13.10 4.88 1.94
CA GLU A 22 13.23 3.49 2.34
C GLU A 22 13.00 3.34 3.85
N PRO A 23 11.87 2.74 4.29
CA PRO A 23 11.66 2.42 5.70
C PRO A 23 12.47 1.19 6.12
N GLY A 24 13.26 1.32 7.20
CA GLY A 24 14.01 0.21 7.77
C GLY A 24 15.21 -0.22 6.91
N SER A 25 16.11 0.70 6.59
CA SER A 25 17.25 0.45 5.69
C SER A 25 18.24 -0.62 6.20
N GLY A 26 18.31 -0.86 7.52
CA GLY A 26 19.14 -1.90 8.12
C GLY A 26 20.59 -1.81 7.71
N GLU A 27 21.10 -2.87 7.10
CA GLU A 27 22.48 -2.90 6.58
C GLU A 27 22.64 -2.18 5.22
N GLY A 28 21.54 -1.63 4.64
CA GLY A 28 21.56 -0.85 3.41
C GLY A 28 21.72 -1.65 2.11
N VAL A 29 21.37 -2.92 2.12
CA VAL A 29 21.44 -3.75 0.90
C VAL A 29 20.48 -3.24 -0.16
N LEU A 30 19.25 -2.94 0.22
CA LEU A 30 18.23 -2.39 -0.68
C LEU A 30 18.56 -0.92 -1.02
N THR A 31 18.99 -0.11 -0.04
CA THR A 31 19.45 1.27 -0.25
C THR A 31 20.46 1.38 -1.38
N MET A 32 21.50 0.52 -1.32
CA MET A 32 22.57 0.50 -2.34
C MET A 32 22.05 0.06 -3.70
N ALA A 33 21.16 -0.92 -3.76
CA ALA A 33 20.59 -1.42 -5.01
C ALA A 33 19.72 -0.36 -5.68
N LEU A 34 18.87 0.36 -4.91
CA LEU A 34 18.04 1.45 -5.41
C LEU A 34 18.89 2.62 -5.94
N ALA A 35 19.93 3.00 -5.19
CA ALA A 35 20.84 4.07 -5.64
C ALA A 35 21.62 3.66 -6.89
N SER A 36 22.08 2.40 -6.98
CA SER A 36 22.76 1.88 -8.17
C SER A 36 21.86 1.84 -9.40
N ALA A 37 20.54 1.78 -9.21
CA ALA A 37 19.54 1.89 -10.27
C ALA A 37 19.22 3.34 -10.66
N GLY A 38 19.88 4.34 -10.03
CA GLY A 38 19.77 5.76 -10.38
C GLY A 38 18.81 6.59 -9.53
N ALA A 39 18.22 6.01 -8.49
CA ALA A 39 17.36 6.75 -7.58
C ALA A 39 18.14 7.57 -6.54
N ARG A 40 17.56 8.68 -6.09
CA ARG A 40 17.96 9.38 -4.87
C ARG A 40 17.24 8.72 -3.68
N VAL A 41 17.99 8.18 -2.72
CA VAL A 41 17.45 7.37 -1.64
C VAL A 41 17.62 8.07 -0.30
N VAL A 42 16.51 8.24 0.44
CA VAL A 42 16.52 8.64 1.85
C VAL A 42 16.12 7.43 2.68
N GLY A 43 17.12 6.79 3.30
CA GLY A 43 16.92 5.59 4.11
C GLY A 43 16.66 5.93 5.57
N TYR A 44 15.57 5.42 6.13
CA TYR A 44 15.23 5.56 7.56
C TYR A 44 15.64 4.31 8.32
N GLU A 45 16.38 4.48 9.42
CA GLU A 45 16.77 3.38 10.30
C GLU A 45 16.57 3.79 11.77
N LEU A 46 15.84 2.96 12.51
CA LEU A 46 15.53 3.22 13.92
C LEU A 46 16.70 2.91 14.84
N ASP A 47 17.45 1.83 14.54
CA ASP A 47 18.64 1.46 15.32
C ASP A 47 19.78 2.45 15.10
N PRO A 48 20.27 3.14 16.18
CA PRO A 48 21.30 4.17 16.04
C PRO A 48 22.64 3.62 15.57
N LEU A 49 22.96 2.36 15.89
CA LEU A 49 24.24 1.76 15.49
C LEU A 49 24.20 1.37 14.00
N LEU A 50 23.08 0.78 13.54
CA LEU A 50 22.91 0.47 12.13
C LEU A 50 22.86 1.75 11.28
N ALA A 51 22.12 2.76 11.71
CA ALA A 51 22.08 4.06 11.03
C ALA A 51 23.47 4.71 10.92
N ALA A 52 24.24 4.70 12.01
CA ALA A 52 25.60 5.27 12.01
C ALA A 52 26.54 4.50 11.07
N LYS A 53 26.53 3.16 11.12
CA LYS A 53 27.33 2.30 10.22
C LYS A 53 26.96 2.51 8.75
N LEU A 54 25.67 2.55 8.45
CA LEU A 54 25.19 2.74 7.08
C LEU A 54 25.56 4.14 6.57
N ARG A 55 25.37 5.19 7.38
CA ARG A 55 25.78 6.55 7.03
C ARG A 55 27.28 6.65 6.74
N ALA A 56 28.15 6.01 7.57
CA ALA A 56 29.57 5.99 7.33
C ALA A 56 29.93 5.28 6.02
N ARG A 57 29.24 4.17 5.69
CA ARG A 57 29.48 3.40 4.47
C ARG A 57 29.00 4.10 3.20
N THR A 58 27.96 4.92 3.30
CA THR A 58 27.37 5.62 2.15
C THR A 58 27.78 7.06 2.00
N ARG A 59 28.66 7.56 2.89
CA ARG A 59 29.06 8.99 2.97
C ARG A 59 29.56 9.56 1.64
N ASP A 60 30.29 8.77 0.88
CA ASP A 60 30.92 9.20 -0.38
C ASP A 60 30.10 8.77 -1.61
N ILE A 61 28.86 8.29 -1.40
CA ILE A 61 27.94 7.86 -2.47
C ILE A 61 26.90 8.95 -2.67
N ALA A 62 26.98 9.64 -3.80
CA ALA A 62 25.99 10.66 -4.14
C ALA A 62 24.58 10.06 -4.23
N GLY A 63 23.57 10.82 -3.80
CA GLY A 63 22.16 10.42 -3.89
C GLY A 63 21.68 9.50 -2.76
N ILE A 64 22.50 9.21 -1.74
CA ILE A 64 22.07 8.48 -0.55
C ILE A 64 22.15 9.38 0.68
N GLU A 65 21.03 9.47 1.40
CA GLU A 65 20.93 10.08 2.72
C GLU A 65 20.39 9.05 3.72
N ILE A 66 20.96 9.00 4.92
CA ILE A 66 20.51 8.10 5.99
C ILE A 66 19.99 8.92 7.16
N VAL A 67 18.73 8.74 7.50
CA VAL A 67 18.04 9.38 8.62
C VAL A 67 17.89 8.35 9.74
N LYS A 68 18.43 8.69 10.93
CA LYS A 68 18.13 7.93 12.14
C LYS A 68 16.76 8.36 12.65
N GLY A 69 15.78 7.47 12.62
CA GLY A 69 14.43 7.77 13.10
C GLY A 69 13.38 6.74 12.72
N ASP A 70 12.19 6.94 13.28
CA ASP A 70 11.01 6.16 12.91
C ASP A 70 10.42 6.73 11.63
N PHE A 71 10.35 5.91 10.59
CA PHE A 71 9.74 6.29 9.31
C PHE A 71 8.28 6.74 9.46
N THR A 72 7.51 6.09 10.35
CA THR A 72 6.08 6.41 10.52
C THR A 72 5.84 7.80 11.16
N ALA A 73 6.88 8.39 11.74
CA ALA A 73 6.87 9.75 12.27
C ALA A 73 7.49 10.79 11.30
N ALA A 74 8.00 10.34 10.15
CA ALA A 74 8.61 11.22 9.16
C ALA A 74 7.54 12.10 8.50
N ARG A 75 7.92 13.36 8.21
CA ARG A 75 7.10 14.24 7.37
C ARG A 75 7.26 13.83 5.90
N PRO A 76 6.16 13.61 5.16
CA PRO A 76 6.24 13.35 3.73
C PRO A 76 6.93 14.49 2.98
N PRO A 77 7.73 14.19 1.93
CA PRO A 77 8.28 15.21 1.04
C PRO A 77 7.20 16.04 0.33
N GLU A 78 7.55 17.28 -0.02
CA GLU A 78 6.69 18.19 -0.81
C GLU A 78 6.95 18.07 -2.33
N GLU A 79 7.73 17.06 -2.74
CA GLU A 79 8.02 16.70 -4.14
C GLU A 79 7.54 15.26 -4.41
N PRO A 80 7.31 14.86 -5.66
CA PRO A 80 6.95 13.48 -6.00
C PRO A 80 8.00 12.48 -5.51
N PHE A 81 7.56 11.42 -4.84
CA PHE A 81 8.43 10.39 -4.29
C PHE A 81 7.77 9.00 -4.30
N ALA A 82 8.60 7.98 -4.26
CA ALA A 82 8.16 6.61 -4.03
C ALA A 82 8.62 6.10 -2.65
N VAL A 83 7.97 5.06 -2.15
CA VAL A 83 8.40 4.31 -0.96
C VAL A 83 8.78 2.90 -1.39
N VAL A 84 9.99 2.45 -1.05
CA VAL A 84 10.43 1.09 -1.34
C VAL A 84 11.05 0.50 -0.08
N GLY A 85 10.59 -0.67 0.37
CA GLY A 85 11.11 -1.21 1.62
C GLY A 85 10.86 -2.70 1.85
N ASN A 86 11.84 -3.33 2.50
CA ASN A 86 11.68 -4.62 3.16
C ASN A 86 11.31 -4.35 4.63
N ILE A 87 10.03 -4.18 4.89
CA ILE A 87 9.53 -3.62 6.14
C ILE A 87 9.23 -4.68 7.21
N PRO A 88 9.42 -4.36 8.50
CA PRO A 88 8.98 -5.24 9.58
C PRO A 88 7.47 -5.47 9.53
N TYR A 89 7.04 -6.74 9.62
CA TYR A 89 5.63 -7.09 9.50
C TYR A 89 4.73 -6.42 10.54
N SER A 90 5.26 -6.19 11.75
CA SER A 90 4.51 -5.58 12.85
C SER A 90 4.07 -4.13 12.60
N ILE A 91 4.72 -3.43 11.67
CA ILE A 91 4.41 -2.03 11.34
C ILE A 91 3.91 -1.83 9.91
N THR A 92 3.66 -2.93 9.17
CA THR A 92 3.19 -2.88 7.78
C THR A 92 1.97 -1.97 7.61
N SER A 93 0.93 -2.13 8.45
CA SER A 93 -0.28 -1.30 8.34
C SER A 93 0.01 0.19 8.57
N LYS A 94 0.88 0.52 9.55
CA LYS A 94 1.25 1.92 9.83
C LYS A 94 1.99 2.57 8.67
N ILE A 95 2.90 1.82 8.02
CA ILE A 95 3.62 2.31 6.83
C ILE A 95 2.66 2.49 5.65
N VAL A 96 1.75 1.55 5.43
CA VAL A 96 0.74 1.65 4.38
C VAL A 96 -0.19 2.84 4.64
N ASP A 97 -0.69 3.02 5.87
CA ASP A 97 -1.53 4.17 6.23
C ASP A 97 -0.79 5.50 6.00
N TRP A 98 0.49 5.57 6.39
CA TRP A 98 1.34 6.73 6.11
C TRP A 98 1.45 6.99 4.59
N CYS A 99 1.69 5.95 3.79
CA CYS A 99 1.76 6.06 2.33
C CYS A 99 0.45 6.59 1.72
N LEU A 100 -0.70 6.07 2.16
CA LEU A 100 -2.01 6.46 1.63
C LEU A 100 -2.39 7.91 1.95
N THR A 101 -1.84 8.48 3.04
CA THR A 101 -2.09 9.86 3.44
C THR A 101 -1.08 10.87 2.88
N ALA A 102 0.04 10.40 2.32
CA ALA A 102 1.09 11.27 1.78
C ALA A 102 0.70 11.84 0.41
N GLU A 103 0.53 13.16 0.33
CA GLU A 103 0.00 13.85 -0.86
C GLU A 103 0.81 13.60 -2.14
N HIS A 104 2.15 13.66 -2.05
CA HIS A 104 3.05 13.53 -3.19
C HIS A 104 3.59 12.12 -3.43
N LEU A 105 3.03 11.11 -2.74
CA LEU A 105 3.40 9.73 -3.01
C LEU A 105 2.98 9.34 -4.43
N THR A 106 3.90 8.82 -5.21
CA THR A 106 3.63 8.23 -6.54
C THR A 106 3.35 6.74 -6.45
N SER A 107 4.19 6.02 -5.71
CA SER A 107 4.02 4.58 -5.48
C SER A 107 4.66 4.10 -4.19
N ALA A 108 4.19 2.96 -3.67
CA ALA A 108 4.84 2.23 -2.61
C ALA A 108 5.03 0.76 -3.01
N THR A 109 6.28 0.28 -3.03
CA THR A 109 6.64 -1.11 -3.31
C THR A 109 7.21 -1.74 -2.05
N LEU A 110 6.43 -2.58 -1.40
CA LEU A 110 6.70 -3.07 -0.06
C LEU A 110 6.79 -4.60 -0.05
N LEU A 111 7.84 -5.13 0.55
CA LEU A 111 7.93 -6.54 0.88
C LEU A 111 7.20 -6.77 2.21
N THR A 112 6.08 -7.46 2.16
CA THR A 112 5.16 -7.68 3.29
C THR A 112 4.89 -9.17 3.48
N GLN A 113 4.15 -9.54 4.54
CA GLN A 113 3.62 -10.91 4.64
C GLN A 113 2.72 -11.22 3.44
N LEU A 114 2.85 -12.44 2.90
CA LEU A 114 2.04 -12.91 1.76
C LEU A 114 0.53 -12.77 2.04
N GLU A 115 0.08 -13.14 3.23
CA GLU A 115 -1.32 -13.03 3.64
C GLU A 115 -1.81 -11.57 3.65
N TYR A 116 -0.95 -10.64 4.12
CA TYR A 116 -1.27 -9.21 4.09
C TYR A 116 -1.46 -8.72 2.65
N ALA A 117 -0.53 -9.04 1.75
CA ALA A 117 -0.58 -8.64 0.35
C ALA A 117 -1.84 -9.20 -0.35
N ARG A 118 -2.12 -10.50 -0.19
CA ARG A 118 -3.31 -11.16 -0.73
C ARG A 118 -4.62 -10.50 -0.28
N LYS A 119 -4.72 -10.20 1.01
CA LYS A 119 -5.89 -9.53 1.59
C LYS A 119 -6.11 -8.12 1.01
N ARG A 120 -5.04 -7.43 0.62
CA ARG A 120 -5.12 -6.06 0.08
C ARG A 120 -5.33 -6.02 -1.43
N SER A 121 -4.79 -7.00 -2.16
CA SER A 121 -4.92 -7.08 -3.62
C SER A 121 -6.17 -7.81 -4.12
N GLY A 122 -7.00 -8.34 -3.22
CA GLY A 122 -8.22 -9.08 -3.59
C GLY A 122 -7.96 -10.49 -4.14
N ASP A 123 -6.76 -11.06 -3.91
CA ASP A 123 -6.36 -12.38 -4.42
C ASP A 123 -7.33 -13.53 -4.02
N TYR A 124 -8.03 -13.38 -2.89
CA TYR A 124 -9.07 -14.33 -2.46
C TYR A 124 -10.49 -13.97 -2.91
N GLY A 125 -10.66 -13.04 -3.85
CA GLY A 125 -11.97 -12.47 -4.21
C GLY A 125 -12.61 -11.66 -3.09
N ARG A 126 -11.85 -11.35 -2.03
CA ARG A 126 -12.30 -10.57 -0.86
C ARG A 126 -11.51 -9.27 -0.76
N TRP A 127 -12.24 -8.20 -0.51
CA TRP A 127 -11.68 -6.85 -0.46
C TRP A 127 -11.73 -6.29 0.95
N SER A 128 -10.66 -5.65 1.37
CA SER A 128 -10.60 -5.02 2.69
C SER A 128 -11.15 -3.60 2.64
N LEU A 129 -11.65 -3.12 3.79
CA LEU A 129 -12.10 -1.72 3.92
C LEU A 129 -11.04 -0.72 3.43
N VAL A 130 -9.77 -0.89 3.84
CA VAL A 130 -8.67 -0.01 3.43
C VAL A 130 -8.48 0.01 1.92
N THR A 131 -8.56 -1.15 1.25
CA THR A 131 -8.43 -1.23 -0.20
C THR A 131 -9.60 -0.54 -0.89
N VAL A 132 -10.83 -0.80 -0.46
CA VAL A 132 -12.02 -0.17 -1.04
C VAL A 132 -12.00 1.34 -0.82
N LEU A 133 -11.66 1.81 0.38
CA LEU A 133 -11.56 3.24 0.70
C LEU A 133 -10.52 3.97 -0.15
N SER A 134 -9.37 3.34 -0.40
CA SER A 134 -8.29 3.97 -1.17
C SER A 134 -8.39 3.75 -2.68
N TRP A 135 -9.26 2.85 -3.14
CA TRP A 135 -9.37 2.46 -4.55
C TRP A 135 -9.56 3.60 -5.56
N PRO A 136 -10.31 4.66 -5.25
CA PRO A 136 -10.44 5.79 -6.16
C PRO A 136 -9.12 6.48 -6.50
N TRP A 137 -8.14 6.43 -5.59
CA TRP A 137 -6.87 7.16 -5.70
C TRP A 137 -5.66 6.26 -5.94
N PHE A 138 -5.78 4.94 -5.68
CA PHE A 138 -4.66 4.00 -5.77
C PHE A 138 -5.05 2.69 -6.44
N THR A 139 -4.09 2.07 -7.11
CA THR A 139 -4.13 0.65 -7.48
C THR A 139 -3.41 -0.19 -6.42
N TRP A 140 -3.76 -1.47 -6.35
CA TRP A 140 -3.16 -2.43 -5.43
C TRP A 140 -2.82 -3.69 -6.19
N GLU A 141 -1.54 -4.05 -6.24
CA GLU A 141 -1.07 -5.19 -7.02
C GLU A 141 -0.14 -6.09 -6.20
N LEU A 142 -0.34 -7.39 -6.28
CA LEU A 142 0.59 -8.40 -5.79
C LEU A 142 1.50 -8.80 -6.95
N LEU A 143 2.76 -8.32 -6.94
CA LEU A 143 3.69 -8.48 -8.06
C LEU A 143 4.60 -9.71 -7.95
N GLY A 144 4.76 -10.30 -6.77
CA GLY A 144 5.63 -11.45 -6.60
C GLY A 144 5.50 -12.12 -5.25
N HIS A 145 5.78 -13.41 -5.23
CA HIS A 145 5.91 -14.23 -4.03
C HIS A 145 7.40 -14.40 -3.71
N VAL A 146 7.77 -14.25 -2.44
CA VAL A 146 9.13 -14.42 -1.94
C VAL A 146 9.12 -15.41 -0.79
N GLU A 147 9.78 -16.54 -1.00
CA GLU A 147 9.87 -17.59 0.01
C GLU A 147 10.57 -17.10 1.28
N ARG A 148 10.10 -17.55 2.44
CA ARG A 148 10.70 -17.23 3.74
C ARG A 148 12.18 -17.60 3.85
N THR A 149 12.62 -18.60 3.08
CA THR A 149 14.03 -19.05 3.02
C THR A 149 14.98 -18.01 2.45
N SER A 150 14.47 -17.00 1.74
CA SER A 150 15.21 -15.87 1.20
C SER A 150 15.65 -14.85 2.27
N PHE A 151 15.28 -15.04 3.53
CA PHE A 151 15.57 -14.10 4.62
C PHE A 151 16.48 -14.69 5.68
N ARG A 152 17.24 -13.81 6.37
CA ARG A 152 18.05 -14.13 7.54
C ARG A 152 17.82 -13.08 8.64
N PRO A 153 17.25 -13.43 9.80
CA PRO A 153 16.70 -14.76 10.16
C PRO A 153 15.49 -15.13 9.31
N VAL A 154 15.20 -16.43 9.18
CA VAL A 154 14.05 -16.95 8.42
C VAL A 154 12.76 -16.58 9.17
N PRO A 155 11.82 -15.85 8.57
CA PRO A 155 10.54 -15.54 9.19
C PRO A 155 9.61 -16.77 9.26
N SER A 156 8.52 -16.66 10.02
CA SER A 156 7.54 -17.73 10.19
C SER A 156 6.67 -17.97 8.95
N VAL A 157 6.54 -16.96 8.09
CA VAL A 157 5.66 -16.97 6.90
C VAL A 157 6.38 -16.43 5.67
N ASP A 158 5.85 -16.77 4.50
CA ASP A 158 6.32 -16.23 3.24
C ASP A 158 5.95 -14.75 3.08
N SER A 159 6.64 -14.10 2.18
CA SER A 159 6.46 -12.70 1.83
C SER A 159 5.89 -12.53 0.42
N ALA A 160 5.42 -11.34 0.15
CA ALA A 160 5.08 -10.92 -1.19
C ALA A 160 5.45 -9.46 -1.43
N ILE A 161 5.70 -9.13 -2.69
CA ILE A 161 5.87 -7.76 -3.14
C ILE A 161 4.49 -7.18 -3.42
N LEU A 162 4.09 -6.22 -2.59
CA LEU A 162 2.86 -5.45 -2.73
C LEU A 162 3.22 -4.09 -3.33
N ARG A 163 2.59 -3.74 -4.45
CA ARG A 163 2.69 -2.41 -5.05
C ARG A 163 1.37 -1.67 -4.85
N ILE A 164 1.49 -0.44 -4.39
CA ILE A 164 0.42 0.56 -4.28
C ILE A 164 0.85 1.70 -5.17
N GLU A 165 0.04 2.10 -6.15
CA GLU A 165 0.39 3.16 -7.08
C GLU A 165 -0.72 4.20 -7.14
N ARG A 166 -0.35 5.47 -7.06
CA ARG A 166 -1.30 6.58 -7.14
C ARG A 166 -1.82 6.71 -8.57
N ARG A 167 -3.13 6.79 -8.71
CA ARG A 167 -3.77 7.07 -10.00
C ARG A 167 -3.48 8.51 -10.42
N PRO A 168 -3.23 8.77 -11.71
CA PRO A 168 -3.08 10.15 -12.22
C PRO A 168 -4.35 10.96 -12.01
N ASP A 169 -5.51 10.34 -12.21
CA ASP A 169 -6.83 10.94 -12.02
C ASP A 169 -7.68 10.10 -11.06
N PRO A 170 -8.26 10.71 -10.02
CA PRO A 170 -9.16 10.02 -9.11
C PRO A 170 -10.43 9.52 -9.81
N LEU A 171 -10.92 8.34 -9.40
CA LEU A 171 -12.16 7.77 -9.97
C LEU A 171 -13.43 8.43 -9.43
N VAL A 172 -13.32 9.17 -8.32
CA VAL A 172 -14.41 9.95 -7.70
C VAL A 172 -13.89 11.33 -7.30
N GLY A 173 -14.78 12.33 -7.33
CA GLY A 173 -14.43 13.72 -7.01
C GLY A 173 -14.69 14.13 -5.56
N ASP A 174 -15.57 13.42 -4.84
CA ASP A 174 -15.92 13.72 -3.45
C ASP A 174 -15.45 12.58 -2.54
N GLU A 175 -14.28 12.81 -1.91
CA GLU A 175 -13.66 11.84 -1.02
C GLU A 175 -14.50 11.60 0.23
N ALA A 176 -15.05 12.64 0.83
CA ALA A 176 -15.81 12.53 2.07
C ALA A 176 -17.08 11.70 1.86
N ALA A 177 -17.86 12.02 0.83
CA ALA A 177 -19.06 11.27 0.50
C ALA A 177 -18.78 9.83 0.10
N TYR A 178 -17.67 9.56 -0.60
CA TYR A 178 -17.26 8.19 -0.93
C TYR A 178 -16.88 7.40 0.33
N ARG A 179 -16.12 8.00 1.22
CA ARG A 179 -15.74 7.42 2.50
C ARG A 179 -16.97 7.05 3.32
N ASP A 180 -17.91 7.98 3.48
CA ASP A 180 -19.16 7.78 4.24
C ASP A 180 -19.96 6.59 3.69
N LEU A 181 -20.08 6.50 2.36
CA LEU A 181 -20.77 5.38 1.70
C LEU A 181 -20.11 4.03 2.01
N VAL A 182 -18.77 3.97 1.87
CA VAL A 182 -18.02 2.73 2.07
C VAL A 182 -18.04 2.31 3.54
N GLU A 183 -17.75 3.22 4.46
CA GLU A 183 -17.78 2.95 5.91
C GLU A 183 -19.16 2.47 6.35
N LEU A 184 -20.24 3.13 5.91
CA LEU A 184 -21.60 2.70 6.16
C LEU A 184 -21.86 1.27 5.68
N GLY A 185 -21.42 0.93 4.47
CA GLY A 185 -21.60 -0.41 3.92
C GLY A 185 -20.84 -1.48 4.70
N PHE A 186 -19.65 -1.16 5.24
CA PHE A 186 -18.85 -2.07 6.05
C PHE A 186 -19.30 -2.20 7.50
N THR A 187 -20.26 -1.38 7.97
CA THR A 187 -20.83 -1.54 9.34
C THR A 187 -21.53 -2.87 9.55
N GLY A 188 -22.04 -3.50 8.48
CA GLY A 188 -22.83 -4.73 8.56
C GLY A 188 -24.20 -4.57 9.22
N VAL A 189 -24.64 -3.35 9.48
CA VAL A 189 -25.94 -3.06 10.09
C VAL A 189 -27.06 -3.52 9.16
N GLY A 190 -27.92 -4.39 9.65
CA GLY A 190 -29.03 -4.98 8.86
C GLY A 190 -28.69 -6.31 8.16
N GLY A 191 -27.46 -6.86 8.35
CA GLY A 191 -27.05 -8.19 7.91
C GLY A 191 -26.61 -8.29 6.43
N SER A 192 -26.75 -7.23 5.63
CA SER A 192 -26.25 -7.19 4.25
C SER A 192 -25.83 -5.78 3.86
N LEU A 193 -24.99 -5.65 2.83
CA LEU A 193 -24.61 -4.34 2.27
C LEU A 193 -25.86 -3.55 1.85
N ARG A 194 -26.78 -4.21 1.16
CA ARG A 194 -28.03 -3.59 0.72
C ARG A 194 -28.84 -3.01 1.88
N ALA A 195 -29.03 -3.80 2.95
CA ALA A 195 -29.78 -3.35 4.13
C ALA A 195 -29.11 -2.18 4.85
N SER A 196 -27.78 -2.15 4.89
CA SER A 196 -27.01 -1.02 5.45
C SER A 196 -27.29 0.27 4.67
N LEU A 197 -27.26 0.20 3.32
CA LEU A 197 -27.42 1.36 2.45
C LEU A 197 -28.86 1.85 2.34
N GLU A 198 -29.88 0.97 2.30
CA GLU A 198 -31.29 1.33 2.16
C GLU A 198 -31.82 2.24 3.28
N ARG A 199 -31.12 2.28 4.43
CA ARG A 199 -31.47 3.17 5.55
C ARG A 199 -31.10 4.65 5.30
N HIS A 200 -30.14 4.90 4.41
CA HIS A 200 -29.55 6.21 4.20
C HIS A 200 -29.69 6.71 2.75
N TYR A 201 -29.85 5.80 1.77
CA TYR A 201 -29.91 6.15 0.38
C TYR A 201 -31.23 5.68 -0.25
N ARG A 202 -31.73 6.46 -1.22
CA ARG A 202 -32.84 6.06 -2.09
C ARG A 202 -32.30 5.29 -3.29
N HIS A 203 -33.17 4.51 -3.92
CA HIS A 203 -32.87 3.79 -5.18
C HIS A 203 -31.71 2.76 -5.10
N VAL A 204 -31.37 2.26 -3.92
CA VAL A 204 -30.29 1.28 -3.70
C VAL A 204 -30.44 0.05 -4.59
N SER A 205 -31.67 -0.48 -4.74
CA SER A 205 -31.94 -1.64 -5.62
C SER A 205 -31.60 -1.37 -7.09
N ARG A 206 -31.77 -0.13 -7.58
CA ARG A 206 -31.34 0.28 -8.93
C ARG A 206 -29.83 0.34 -9.02
N ALA A 207 -29.17 0.99 -8.04
CA ALA A 207 -27.73 1.12 -7.99
C ALA A 207 -27.03 -0.24 -7.95
N PHE A 208 -27.54 -1.20 -7.17
CA PHE A 208 -27.05 -2.59 -7.14
C PHE A 208 -27.13 -3.27 -8.50
N ARG A 209 -28.25 -3.10 -9.20
CA ARG A 209 -28.43 -3.68 -10.55
C ARG A 209 -27.46 -3.09 -11.55
N VAL A 210 -27.24 -1.78 -11.52
CA VAL A 210 -26.27 -1.09 -12.40
C VAL A 210 -24.84 -1.51 -12.08
N ALA A 211 -24.51 -1.68 -10.81
CA ALA A 211 -23.20 -2.14 -10.36
C ALA A 211 -22.98 -3.67 -10.54
N GLY A 212 -24.01 -4.43 -10.96
CA GLY A 212 -23.91 -5.88 -11.09
C GLY A 212 -23.73 -6.61 -9.76
N ILE A 213 -24.33 -6.09 -8.66
CA ILE A 213 -24.22 -6.66 -7.32
C ILE A 213 -25.53 -7.40 -7.00
N ALA A 214 -25.43 -8.68 -6.60
CA ALA A 214 -26.59 -9.43 -6.13
C ALA A 214 -27.08 -8.88 -4.77
N PRO A 215 -28.39 -8.89 -4.49
CA PRO A 215 -28.96 -8.27 -3.29
C PRO A 215 -28.42 -8.81 -1.95
N ASP A 216 -27.98 -10.06 -1.95
CA ASP A 216 -27.47 -10.81 -0.80
C ASP A 216 -25.93 -10.87 -0.75
N THR A 217 -25.24 -10.16 -1.65
CA THR A 217 -23.79 -10.15 -1.71
C THR A 217 -23.20 -9.63 -0.38
N VAL A 218 -22.31 -10.42 0.20
CA VAL A 218 -21.55 -10.02 1.39
C VAL A 218 -20.58 -8.90 1.01
N VAL A 219 -20.48 -7.86 1.83
CA VAL A 219 -19.70 -6.64 1.57
C VAL A 219 -18.26 -6.91 1.13
N ALA A 220 -17.62 -7.90 1.72
CA ALA A 220 -16.24 -8.25 1.40
C ALA A 220 -16.04 -8.81 -0.02
N PHE A 221 -17.09 -9.25 -0.70
CA PHE A 221 -17.03 -9.77 -2.08
C PHE A 221 -17.42 -8.73 -3.13
N VAL A 222 -17.80 -7.52 -2.72
CA VAL A 222 -18.09 -6.43 -3.64
C VAL A 222 -16.77 -5.86 -4.14
N HIS A 223 -16.52 -5.97 -5.46
CA HIS A 223 -15.30 -5.46 -6.09
C HIS A 223 -15.21 -3.93 -5.94
N PRO A 224 -14.03 -3.35 -5.71
CA PRO A 224 -13.90 -1.90 -5.57
C PRO A 224 -14.49 -1.08 -6.72
N ASP A 225 -14.41 -1.54 -7.98
CA ASP A 225 -15.05 -0.86 -9.11
C ASP A 225 -16.58 -0.85 -9.02
N GLN A 226 -17.17 -1.86 -8.39
CA GLN A 226 -18.61 -1.88 -8.11
C GLN A 226 -18.99 -0.82 -7.07
N TRP A 227 -18.10 -0.54 -6.10
CA TRP A 227 -18.26 0.57 -5.15
C TRP A 227 -18.22 1.93 -5.84
N ILE A 228 -17.34 2.13 -6.82
CA ILE A 228 -17.30 3.35 -7.64
C ILE A 228 -18.64 3.52 -8.38
N THR A 229 -19.16 2.44 -8.94
CA THR A 229 -20.46 2.45 -9.63
C THR A 229 -21.61 2.74 -8.67
N LEU A 230 -21.64 2.11 -7.48
CA LEU A 230 -22.61 2.42 -6.42
C LEU A 230 -22.58 3.89 -6.04
N PHE A 231 -21.38 4.43 -5.79
CA PHE A 231 -21.20 5.84 -5.45
C PHE A 231 -21.81 6.75 -6.51
N ARG A 232 -21.47 6.54 -7.77
CA ARG A 232 -21.97 7.35 -8.90
C ARG A 232 -23.49 7.28 -9.05
N GLU A 233 -24.11 6.13 -8.79
CA GLU A 233 -25.57 5.96 -8.90
C GLU A 233 -26.34 6.54 -7.70
N LEU A 234 -25.75 6.54 -6.50
CA LEU A 234 -26.39 7.01 -5.28
C LEU A 234 -26.22 8.52 -5.02
N HIS A 235 -25.25 9.17 -5.69
CA HIS A 235 -24.95 10.60 -5.57
C HIS A 235 -25.23 11.40 -6.86
N ARG A 236 -26.09 10.88 -7.72
CA ARG A 236 -26.63 11.58 -8.90
C ARG A 236 -27.63 12.66 -8.56
#